data_c082668cd79f2ddb27e3bb08442622e0
#
_entry.id   c082668cd79f2ddb27e3bb08442622e0
#
_cell.length_a   1.000
_cell.length_b   1.000
_cell.length_c   1.000
_cell.angle_alpha   90.00
_cell.angle_beta   90.00
_cell.angle_gamma   90.00
#
_symmetry.space_group_name_H-M   'P 1'
#
loop_
_entity.id
_entity.type
_entity.pdbx_description
1 polymer ?
#
loop_
_entity_poly.entity_id
_entity_poly.type
_entity_poly.pdbx_seq_one_letter_code
_entity_poly.pdbx_strand_id
1 'polypeptide(L)' 'MLISVISMKLRIKDLREDKVLTQQQVADHLMCDQSLYSKYERGERALPLELAEKLADFYGVSVDYLLCRTNTEKPYPKK' A
#
# COMPACT_ATOMS: atom_id res chain seq x y z
N MET A 1 2.57 19.43 -13.31
CA MET A 1 2.56 19.09 -13.09
C MET A 1 2.42 17.81 -13.11
N LEU A 2 2.48 17.12 -13.43
CA LEU A 2 2.29 15.97 -13.50
C LEU A 2 3.22 15.15 -12.95
N ILE A 3 4.11 15.49 -12.62
CA ILE A 3 5.05 14.85 -12.03
C ILE A 3 4.72 14.24 -10.84
N SER A 4 3.82 14.68 -10.17
CA SER A 4 3.45 14.16 -8.93
C SER A 4 3.15 12.69 -9.00
N VAL A 5 2.81 12.21 -10.10
CA VAL A 5 2.53 10.83 -10.25
C VAL A 5 3.73 10.00 -9.95
N ILE A 6 4.86 10.41 -10.42
CA ILE A 6 6.05 9.69 -10.23
C ILE A 6 6.54 9.75 -8.83
N SER A 7 6.41 10.88 -8.22
CA SER A 7 6.91 11.04 -6.89
C SER A 7 5.89 10.63 -5.86
N MET A 8 4.75 10.13 -6.27
CA MET A 8 3.74 9.77 -5.33
C MET A 8 4.23 8.69 -4.41
N LYS A 9 4.11 8.91 -3.14
CA LYS A 9 4.45 7.96 -2.14
C LYS A 9 3.22 7.29 -1.65
N LEU A 10 3.24 5.97 -1.64
CA LEU A 10 2.14 5.23 -1.05
C LEU A 10 2.33 5.17 0.46
N ARG A 11 1.27 4.98 1.20
CA ARG A 11 1.36 4.89 2.66
C ARG A 11 1.70 3.48 3.13
N ILE A 12 1.98 2.57 2.21
CA ILE A 12 2.15 1.17 2.59
C ILE A 12 3.36 0.97 3.51
N LYS A 13 4.41 1.74 3.31
CA LYS A 13 5.57 1.62 4.19
C LYS A 13 5.24 2.13 5.58
N ASP A 14 4.55 3.26 5.68
CA ASP A 14 4.19 3.82 6.96
C ASP A 14 3.25 2.89 7.73
N LEU A 15 2.28 2.31 7.04
CA LEU A 15 1.36 1.38 7.68
C LEU A 15 2.08 0.13 8.15
N ARG A 16 3.03 -0.35 7.35
CA ARG A 16 3.81 -1.51 7.72
C ARG A 16 4.63 -1.24 8.97
N GLU A 17 5.27 -0.08 9.01
CA GLU A 17 6.12 0.28 10.15
C GLU A 17 5.28 0.50 11.40
N ASP A 18 4.09 1.07 11.26
CA ASP A 18 3.20 1.27 12.39
C ASP A 18 2.81 -0.06 13.02
N LYS A 19 2.72 -1.12 12.22
CA LYS A 19 2.37 -2.44 12.74
C LYS A 19 3.60 -3.25 13.11
N VAL A 20 4.78 -2.67 13.00
CA VAL A 20 6.04 -3.32 13.31
C VAL A 20 6.21 -4.60 12.50
N LEU A 21 5.91 -4.51 11.22
CA LEU A 21 6.05 -5.66 10.32
C LEU A 21 7.26 -5.48 9.42
N THR A 22 7.86 -6.59 9.04
CA THR A 22 8.95 -6.56 8.06
C THR A 22 8.37 -6.60 6.66
N GLN A 23 9.19 -6.21 5.69
CA GLN A 23 8.78 -6.31 4.29
C GLN A 23 8.47 -7.75 3.92
N GLN A 24 9.24 -8.70 4.46
CA GLN A 24 9.03 -10.11 4.16
C GLN A 24 7.66 -10.58 4.65
N GLN A 25 7.26 -10.14 5.83
CA GLN A 25 5.96 -10.54 6.37
C GLN A 25 4.81 -10.05 5.49
N VAL A 26 4.92 -8.81 5.02
CA VAL A 26 3.87 -8.27 4.16
C VAL A 26 3.91 -8.93 2.79
N ALA A 27 5.10 -9.15 2.25
CA ALA A 27 5.23 -9.82 0.96
C ALA A 27 4.63 -11.22 1.01
N ASP A 28 4.84 -11.93 2.13
CA ASP A 28 4.26 -13.24 2.31
C ASP A 28 2.73 -13.17 2.30
N HIS A 29 2.18 -12.17 2.97
CA HIS A 29 0.73 -11.98 2.98
C HIS A 29 0.19 -11.75 1.57
N LEU A 30 0.95 -11.04 0.75
CA LEU A 30 0.54 -10.75 -0.62
C LEU A 30 0.93 -11.86 -1.59
N MET A 31 1.65 -12.86 -1.10
CA MET A 31 2.11 -13.99 -1.90
C MET A 31 3.01 -13.54 -3.04
N CYS A 32 3.91 -12.62 -2.73
CA CYS A 32 4.87 -12.16 -3.71
C CYS A 32 6.26 -12.11 -3.08
N ASP A 33 7.29 -11.92 -3.91
CA ASP A 33 8.65 -11.82 -3.43
C ASP A 33 8.88 -10.58 -2.61
N GLN A 34 9.72 -10.67 -1.60
CA GLN A 34 10.07 -9.51 -0.79
C GLN A 34 10.75 -8.45 -1.65
N SER A 35 11.56 -8.84 -2.63
CA SER A 35 12.22 -7.85 -3.46
C SER A 35 11.22 -7.10 -4.35
N LEU A 36 10.19 -7.79 -4.85
CA LEU A 36 9.14 -7.13 -5.62
C LEU A 36 8.34 -6.20 -4.71
N TYR A 37 7.98 -6.65 -3.52
CA TYR A 37 7.23 -5.82 -2.59
C TYR A 37 8.02 -4.55 -2.25
N SER A 38 9.35 -4.71 -2.06
CA SER A 38 10.19 -3.57 -1.78
C SER A 38 10.12 -2.52 -2.88
N LYS A 39 10.01 -2.96 -4.13
CA LYS A 39 9.89 -2.03 -5.26
C LYS A 39 8.58 -1.26 -5.20
N TYR A 40 7.52 -1.90 -4.72
CA TYR A 40 6.25 -1.19 -4.54
C TYR A 40 6.41 -0.08 -3.50
N GLU A 41 7.10 -0.36 -2.40
CA GLU A 41 7.29 0.66 -1.36
C GLU A 41 8.12 1.83 -1.86
N ARG A 42 9.07 1.56 -2.73
CA ARG A 42 9.94 2.62 -3.24
C ARG A 42 9.37 3.33 -4.45
N GLY A 43 8.22 2.88 -4.93
CA GLY A 43 7.61 3.49 -6.10
C GLY A 43 8.27 3.10 -7.42
N GLU A 44 9.08 2.04 -7.41
CA GLU A 44 9.76 1.58 -8.61
C GLU A 44 8.89 0.68 -9.46
N ARG A 45 7.82 0.15 -8.91
CA ARG A 45 6.85 -0.66 -9.63
C ARG A 45 5.47 -0.22 -9.21
N ALA A 46 4.56 -0.20 -10.16
CA ALA A 46 3.18 0.17 -9.85
C ALA A 46 2.52 -0.94 -9.05
N LEU A 47 1.84 -0.57 -7.98
CA LEU A 47 1.15 -1.55 -7.15
C LEU A 47 -0.15 -1.94 -7.84
N PRO A 48 -0.34 -3.21 -8.18
CA PRO A 48 -1.59 -3.63 -8.82
C PRO A 48 -2.78 -3.39 -7.90
N LEU A 49 -3.92 -3.09 -8.49
CA LEU A 49 -5.12 -2.82 -7.71
C LEU A 49 -5.48 -3.98 -6.80
N GLU A 50 -5.31 -5.21 -7.26
CA GLU A 50 -5.62 -6.38 -6.44
C GLU A 50 -4.80 -6.39 -5.17
N LEU A 51 -3.52 -6.06 -5.27
CA LEU A 51 -2.65 -6.04 -4.11
C LEU A 51 -2.97 -4.85 -3.22
N ALA A 52 -3.35 -3.72 -3.83
CA ALA A 52 -3.74 -2.55 -3.05
C ALA A 52 -4.99 -2.88 -2.23
N GLU A 53 -5.93 -3.61 -2.78
CA GLU A 53 -7.13 -4.00 -2.06
C GLU A 53 -6.80 -4.96 -0.92
N LYS A 54 -5.88 -5.89 -1.15
CA LYS A 54 -5.46 -6.81 -0.10
C LYS A 54 -4.78 -6.07 1.04
N LEU A 55 -3.95 -5.10 0.71
CA LEU A 55 -3.27 -4.32 1.74
C LEU A 55 -4.26 -3.45 2.50
N ALA A 56 -5.22 -2.86 1.80
CA ALA A 56 -6.23 -2.04 2.46
C ALA A 56 -7.02 -2.88 3.46
N ASP A 57 -7.41 -4.08 3.06
CA ASP A 57 -8.13 -4.98 3.95
C ASP A 57 -7.25 -5.39 5.12
N PHE A 58 -5.98 -5.69 4.85
CA PHE A 58 -5.05 -6.14 5.86
C PHE A 58 -4.84 -5.06 6.93
N TYR A 59 -4.74 -3.81 6.52
CA TYR A 59 -4.52 -2.71 7.45
C TYR A 59 -5.82 -2.06 7.95
N GLY A 60 -6.95 -2.45 7.40
CA GLY A 60 -8.23 -1.89 7.83
C GLY A 60 -8.42 -0.45 7.39
N VAL A 61 -7.92 -0.09 6.22
CA VAL A 61 -8.04 1.26 5.68
C VAL A 61 -8.61 1.19 4.27
N SER A 62 -8.95 2.34 3.70
CA SER A 62 -9.45 2.37 2.34
C SER A 62 -8.29 2.33 1.35
N VAL A 63 -8.55 1.89 0.13
CA VAL A 63 -7.55 1.91 -0.92
C VAL A 63 -7.14 3.35 -1.20
N ASP A 64 -8.08 4.29 -1.16
CA ASP A 64 -7.75 5.70 -1.39
C ASP A 64 -6.76 6.22 -0.35
N TYR A 65 -6.89 5.78 0.89
CA TYR A 65 -5.95 6.19 1.93
C TYR A 65 -4.55 5.64 1.61
N LEU A 66 -4.48 4.38 1.19
CA LEU A 66 -3.22 3.78 0.81
C LEU A 66 -2.55 4.56 -0.31
N LEU A 67 -3.34 5.05 -1.25
CA LEU A 67 -2.82 5.75 -2.41
C LEU A 67 -2.65 7.24 -2.16
N CYS A 68 -2.83 7.68 -0.92
CA CYS A 68 -2.69 9.09 -0.52
C CYS A 68 -3.68 10.00 -1.23
N ARG A 69 -4.85 9.46 -1.61
CA ARG A 69 -5.89 10.24 -2.27
C ARG A 69 -6.86 10.84 -1.25
N THR A 70 -6.79 10.39 -0.01
CA THR A 70 -7.61 10.92 1.06
C THR A 70 -6.83 10.76 2.35
N ASN A 71 -7.19 11.53 3.38
CA ASN A 71 -6.60 11.37 4.70
C ASN A 71 -7.52 10.60 5.63
N THR A 72 -8.64 10.13 5.12
CA THR A 72 -9.57 9.33 5.90
C THR A 72 -9.16 7.87 5.85
N GLU A 73 -8.84 7.30 7.01
CA GLU A 73 -8.41 5.91 7.07
C GLU A 73 -9.53 4.93 6.87
N LYS A 74 -10.72 5.27 7.33
CA LYS A 74 -11.81 4.32 7.33
C LYS A 74 -12.19 3.85 5.94
N PRO A 75 -12.41 2.54 5.76
CA PRO A 75 -12.86 2.05 4.48
C PRO A 75 -14.25 2.60 4.19
N TYR A 76 -14.59 2.70 2.93
CA TYR A 76 -15.91 3.12 2.57
C TYR A 76 -16.91 2.04 2.94
N PRO A 77 -18.15 2.42 3.26
CA PRO A 77 -19.16 1.43 3.63
C PRO A 77 -19.39 0.47 2.47
N LYS A 78 -19.60 -0.79 2.82
CA LYS A 78 -19.89 -1.80 1.81
C LYS A 78 -21.38 -1.96 1.68
N LYS A 79 -21.82 -2.25 0.50
CA LYS A 79 -23.24 -2.41 0.29
C LYS A 79 -23.68 -3.80 0.36
#